data_be24effe87fcc9205fa4dc1a2236d974
#
_entry.id   be24effe87fcc9205fa4dc1a2236d974
#
_cell.length_a   1.000
_cell.length_b   1.000
_cell.length_c   1.000
_cell.angle_alpha   90.00
_cell.angle_beta   90.00
_cell.angle_gamma   90.00
#
_symmetry.space_group_name_H-M   'P 1'
#
loop_
_entity.id
_entity.type
_entity.pdbx_description
1 polymer ?
#
loop_
_entity_poly.entity_id
_entity_poly.type
_entity_poly.pdbx_seq_one_letter_code
_entity_poly.pdbx_strand_id
1 'polypeptide(L)'
;MKRFSKMLGAFALCMGLLASPAQAEKFVVGFQPYDTISYQAIINAELGLWKKYTPEGTEIEFHPAVQGTVVASNMLADRAQIGYMSIMPAAVLCVRAKGKVKMVSTTDMSEGTRCSLILVRKDAPDFKDNEALARWLDGKVIAAPEGSASDQYMRRFFEKYNVKPAEYLNQTIEVISTNFRAGKLDAASLWEPTLSGLASEVGEGVGKIVAD
;
A
#
# COMPACT_ATOMS: atom_id res chain seq x y z
N MET A 1 -28.72 49.65 -45.46
CA MET A 1 -28.76 49.45 -43.99
C MET A 1 -29.36 48.12 -43.54
N LYS A 2 -29.99 47.29 -44.37
CA LYS A 2 -30.65 46.02 -43.96
C LYS A 2 -29.72 44.75 -43.99
N ARG A 3 -28.49 44.86 -44.53
CA ARG A 3 -27.56 43.71 -44.61
C ARG A 3 -26.57 43.62 -43.44
N PHE A 4 -26.34 44.70 -42.70
CA PHE A 4 -25.43 44.72 -41.53
C PHE A 4 -26.06 44.10 -40.27
N SER A 5 -27.39 44.14 -40.14
CA SER A 5 -28.08 43.59 -38.95
C SER A 5 -28.10 42.06 -38.90
N LYS A 6 -27.96 41.38 -40.07
CA LYS A 6 -27.98 39.91 -40.13
C LYS A 6 -26.62 39.26 -39.78
N MET A 7 -25.52 40.00 -39.96
CA MET A 7 -24.19 39.50 -39.60
C MET A 7 -23.88 39.58 -38.09
N LEU A 8 -24.48 40.56 -37.39
CA LEU A 8 -24.29 40.67 -35.92
C LEU A 8 -25.01 39.55 -35.14
N GLY A 9 -26.16 39.08 -35.66
CA GLY A 9 -26.90 37.97 -35.01
C GLY A 9 -26.23 36.60 -35.13
N ALA A 10 -25.46 36.36 -36.21
CA ALA A 10 -24.75 35.11 -36.42
C ALA A 10 -23.48 35.00 -35.58
N PHE A 11 -22.84 36.15 -35.27
CA PHE A 11 -21.61 36.17 -34.44
C PHE A 11 -21.90 35.98 -32.95
N ALA A 12 -23.07 36.44 -32.47
CA ALA A 12 -23.50 36.22 -31.07
C ALA A 12 -23.93 34.77 -30.80
N LEU A 13 -24.40 34.03 -31.80
CA LEU A 13 -24.81 32.62 -31.64
C LEU A 13 -23.62 31.65 -31.62
N CYS A 14 -22.49 32.02 -32.22
CA CYS A 14 -21.27 31.19 -32.18
C CYS A 14 -20.45 31.31 -30.90
N MET A 15 -20.60 32.40 -30.12
CA MET A 15 -19.91 32.55 -28.85
C MET A 15 -20.57 31.81 -27.68
N GLY A 16 -21.81 31.38 -27.82
CA GLY A 16 -22.55 30.63 -26.80
C GLY A 16 -22.25 29.12 -26.76
N LEU A 17 -21.54 28.59 -27.76
CA LEU A 17 -21.30 27.14 -27.89
C LEU A 17 -19.92 26.67 -27.41
N LEU A 18 -19.09 27.58 -26.90
CA LEU A 18 -17.74 27.23 -26.40
C LEU A 18 -17.62 27.10 -24.84
N ALA A 19 -18.70 27.27 -24.13
CA ALA A 19 -18.75 26.89 -22.74
C ALA A 19 -19.11 25.40 -22.66
N SER A 20 -18.16 24.52 -23.01
CA SER A 20 -18.24 23.14 -22.50
C SER A 20 -18.35 23.23 -20.99
N PRO A 21 -19.38 22.63 -20.37
CA PRO A 21 -19.39 22.55 -18.92
C PRO A 21 -18.08 21.90 -18.52
N ALA A 22 -17.35 22.54 -17.60
CA ALA A 22 -16.18 21.95 -17.00
C ALA A 22 -16.63 20.60 -16.46
N GLN A 23 -16.26 19.54 -17.13
CA GLN A 23 -16.61 18.19 -16.70
C GLN A 23 -15.89 17.99 -15.37
N ALA A 24 -16.64 17.73 -14.31
CA ALA A 24 -16.10 17.48 -13.01
C ALA A 24 -15.03 16.38 -13.13
N GLU A 25 -13.79 16.69 -12.75
CA GLU A 25 -12.73 15.69 -12.78
C GLU A 25 -12.98 14.69 -11.67
N LYS A 26 -12.94 13.41 -12.03
CA LYS A 26 -13.07 12.30 -11.08
C LYS A 26 -11.71 11.68 -10.86
N PHE A 27 -11.30 11.60 -9.60
CA PHE A 27 -10.07 10.94 -9.18
C PHE A 27 -10.39 9.74 -8.30
N VAL A 28 -9.65 8.65 -8.52
CA VAL A 28 -9.68 7.47 -7.66
C VAL A 28 -8.38 7.42 -6.88
N VAL A 29 -8.51 7.32 -5.55
CA VAL A 29 -7.40 7.18 -4.60
C VAL A 29 -7.36 5.73 -4.12
N GLY A 30 -6.33 4.98 -4.53
CA GLY A 30 -6.07 3.64 -4.02
C GLY A 30 -5.29 3.70 -2.70
N PHE A 31 -5.68 2.89 -1.70
CA PHE A 31 -5.01 2.87 -0.40
C PHE A 31 -5.15 1.51 0.28
N GLN A 32 -4.33 1.27 1.31
CA GLN A 32 -4.35 0.04 2.11
C GLN A 32 -4.98 0.32 3.49
N PRO A 33 -6.19 -0.16 3.80
CA PRO A 33 -6.85 0.13 5.08
C PRO A 33 -6.11 -0.47 6.29
N TYR A 34 -5.27 -1.48 6.07
CA TYR A 34 -4.53 -2.20 7.12
C TYR A 34 -3.05 -1.80 7.19
N ASP A 35 -2.73 -0.56 6.79
CA ASP A 35 -1.37 -0.03 6.78
C ASP A 35 -1.36 1.40 7.29
N THR A 36 -0.46 1.71 8.21
CA THR A 36 -0.32 3.05 8.81
C THR A 36 -0.02 4.14 7.79
N ILE A 37 0.67 3.81 6.70
CA ILE A 37 0.96 4.75 5.60
C ILE A 37 -0.29 5.31 4.92
N SER A 38 -1.43 4.64 5.07
CA SER A 38 -2.71 5.04 4.46
C SER A 38 -3.64 5.81 5.42
N TYR A 39 -3.22 6.06 6.64
CA TYR A 39 -4.07 6.80 7.61
C TYR A 39 -4.44 8.19 7.10
N GLN A 40 -3.54 8.87 6.36
CA GLN A 40 -3.84 10.15 5.73
C GLN A 40 -4.95 10.03 4.69
N ALA A 41 -4.98 8.93 3.92
CA ALA A 41 -6.05 8.68 2.96
C ALA A 41 -7.38 8.46 3.67
N ILE A 42 -7.40 7.68 4.75
CA ILE A 42 -8.60 7.39 5.56
C ILE A 42 -9.14 8.67 6.19
N ILE A 43 -8.28 9.45 6.85
CA ILE A 43 -8.65 10.73 7.48
C ILE A 43 -9.18 11.70 6.43
N ASN A 44 -8.54 11.76 5.27
CA ASN A 44 -8.96 12.64 4.19
C ASN A 44 -10.33 12.22 3.63
N ALA A 45 -10.57 10.92 3.47
CA ALA A 45 -11.86 10.39 3.03
C ALA A 45 -12.99 10.76 4.01
N GLU A 46 -12.79 10.50 5.30
CA GLU A 46 -13.77 10.74 6.36
C GLU A 46 -14.07 12.23 6.56
N LEU A 47 -13.06 13.07 6.58
CA LEU A 47 -13.20 14.50 6.84
C LEU A 47 -13.40 15.34 5.57
N GLY A 48 -13.25 14.76 4.38
CA GLY A 48 -13.38 15.45 3.11
C GLY A 48 -12.40 16.61 2.94
N LEU A 49 -11.18 16.51 3.50
CA LEU A 49 -10.19 17.60 3.53
C LEU A 49 -9.74 18.01 2.13
N TRP A 50 -9.76 17.09 1.17
CA TRP A 50 -9.43 17.33 -0.23
C TRP A 50 -10.29 18.42 -0.88
N LYS A 51 -11.56 18.59 -0.43
CA LYS A 51 -12.48 19.62 -0.95
C LYS A 51 -11.93 21.04 -0.85
N LYS A 52 -11.06 21.28 0.14
CA LYS A 52 -10.40 22.58 0.33
C LYS A 52 -9.36 22.89 -0.75
N TYR A 53 -8.82 21.86 -1.41
CA TYR A 53 -7.66 21.98 -2.29
C TYR A 53 -7.95 21.59 -3.73
N THR A 54 -9.18 21.22 -4.04
CA THR A 54 -9.62 20.84 -5.39
C THR A 54 -10.67 21.84 -5.91
N PRO A 55 -10.79 22.02 -7.23
CA PRO A 55 -11.86 22.81 -7.82
C PRO A 55 -13.24 22.34 -7.38
N GLU A 56 -14.20 23.25 -7.36
CA GLU A 56 -15.59 22.91 -7.12
C GLU A 56 -16.09 21.90 -8.18
N GLY A 57 -16.84 20.89 -7.73
CA GLY A 57 -17.33 19.82 -8.59
C GLY A 57 -16.35 18.64 -8.77
N THR A 58 -15.12 18.72 -8.25
CA THR A 58 -14.21 17.56 -8.24
C THR A 58 -14.78 16.43 -7.41
N GLU A 59 -14.81 15.21 -7.98
CA GLU A 59 -15.18 13.99 -7.27
C GLU A 59 -13.95 13.17 -6.93
N ILE A 60 -13.83 12.73 -5.67
CA ILE A 60 -12.77 11.82 -5.25
C ILE A 60 -13.38 10.57 -4.65
N GLU A 61 -13.02 9.42 -5.21
CA GLU A 61 -13.37 8.11 -4.68
C GLU A 61 -12.16 7.47 -4.00
N PHE A 62 -12.37 6.85 -2.85
CA PHE A 62 -11.34 6.14 -2.10
C PHE A 62 -11.56 4.64 -2.22
N HIS A 63 -10.63 3.94 -2.89
CA HIS A 63 -10.72 2.52 -3.16
C HIS A 63 -9.73 1.73 -2.30
N PRO A 64 -10.21 0.96 -1.33
CA PRO A 64 -9.35 0.11 -0.52
C PRO A 64 -8.76 -1.04 -1.33
N ALA A 65 -7.53 -1.41 -1.04
CA ALA A 65 -6.83 -2.54 -1.62
C ALA A 65 -6.10 -3.32 -0.53
N VAL A 66 -6.01 -4.63 -0.68
CA VAL A 66 -5.42 -5.51 0.33
C VAL A 66 -3.92 -5.29 0.52
N GLN A 67 -3.23 -4.76 -0.49
CA GLN A 67 -1.78 -4.50 -0.43
C GLN A 67 -1.34 -3.52 -1.51
N GLY A 68 -0.16 -2.90 -1.32
CA GLY A 68 0.35 -1.84 -2.20
C GLY A 68 0.60 -2.29 -3.64
N THR A 69 0.88 -3.57 -3.89
CA THR A 69 1.01 -4.12 -5.24
C THR A 69 -0.30 -4.08 -6.02
N VAL A 70 -1.45 -4.20 -5.33
CA VAL A 70 -2.78 -4.06 -5.94
C VAL A 70 -3.05 -2.58 -6.26
N VAL A 71 -2.70 -1.65 -5.36
CA VAL A 71 -2.78 -0.21 -5.64
C VAL A 71 -1.94 0.13 -6.87
N ALA A 72 -0.68 -0.32 -6.92
CA ALA A 72 0.22 -0.11 -8.05
C ALA A 72 -0.35 -0.67 -9.37
N SER A 73 -0.96 -1.85 -9.35
CA SER A 73 -1.59 -2.46 -10.52
C SER A 73 -2.80 -1.67 -11.00
N ASN A 74 -3.61 -1.13 -10.09
CA ASN A 74 -4.75 -0.27 -10.44
C ASN A 74 -4.27 1.05 -11.08
N MET A 75 -3.17 1.63 -10.59
CA MET A 75 -2.58 2.83 -11.21
C MET A 75 -2.01 2.54 -12.61
N LEU A 76 -1.34 1.40 -12.81
CA LEU A 76 -0.85 1.00 -14.14
C LEU A 76 -1.98 0.77 -15.15
N ALA A 77 -3.16 0.38 -14.67
CA ALA A 77 -4.36 0.14 -15.46
C ALA A 77 -5.27 1.38 -15.59
N ASP A 78 -4.80 2.57 -15.19
CA ASP A 78 -5.55 3.84 -15.15
C ASP A 78 -6.86 3.77 -14.32
N ARG A 79 -6.95 2.81 -13.38
CA ARG A 79 -8.09 2.66 -12.47
C ARG A 79 -7.95 3.48 -11.18
N ALA A 80 -6.78 4.02 -10.91
CA ALA A 80 -6.50 4.94 -9.82
C ALA A 80 -5.45 5.95 -10.28
N GLN A 81 -5.65 7.22 -9.95
CA GLN A 81 -4.77 8.33 -10.30
C GLN A 81 -3.82 8.66 -9.15
N ILE A 82 -4.22 8.35 -7.93
CA ILE A 82 -3.44 8.57 -6.71
C ILE A 82 -3.33 7.24 -5.96
N GLY A 83 -2.18 6.94 -5.39
CA GLY A 83 -1.97 5.69 -4.64
C GLY A 83 -1.11 5.89 -3.40
N TYR A 84 -1.59 5.37 -2.28
CA TYR A 84 -0.83 5.23 -1.04
C TYR A 84 -0.27 3.81 -0.99
N MET A 85 1.04 3.69 -0.91
CA MET A 85 1.72 2.39 -0.88
C MET A 85 3.13 2.54 -0.31
N SER A 86 3.71 1.45 0.17
CA SER A 86 5.09 1.44 0.65
C SER A 86 6.10 1.63 -0.48
N ILE A 87 7.35 1.88 -0.10
CA ILE A 87 8.44 2.21 -1.02
C ILE A 87 8.64 1.16 -2.13
N MET A 88 8.49 -0.14 -1.82
CA MET A 88 8.76 -1.20 -2.80
C MET A 88 7.75 -1.23 -3.95
N PRO A 89 6.43 -1.35 -3.71
CA PRO A 89 5.47 -1.26 -4.80
C PRO A 89 5.51 0.09 -5.51
N ALA A 90 5.80 1.21 -4.82
CA ALA A 90 5.95 2.52 -5.45
C ALA A 90 7.16 2.57 -6.41
N ALA A 91 8.32 2.05 -6.01
CA ALA A 91 9.50 2.01 -6.85
C ALA A 91 9.28 1.14 -8.10
N VAL A 92 8.69 -0.05 -7.93
CA VAL A 92 8.35 -0.95 -9.04
C VAL A 92 7.33 -0.29 -9.99
N LEU A 93 6.33 0.40 -9.44
CA LEU A 93 5.35 1.16 -10.23
C LEU A 93 6.03 2.24 -11.06
N CYS A 94 6.90 3.07 -10.47
CA CYS A 94 7.60 4.13 -11.18
C CYS A 94 8.44 3.60 -12.35
N VAL A 95 9.13 2.46 -12.16
CA VAL A 95 9.90 1.81 -13.22
C VAL A 95 8.98 1.29 -14.34
N ARG A 96 7.91 0.58 -13.98
CA ARG A 96 6.97 0.00 -14.96
C ARG A 96 6.16 1.05 -15.71
N ALA A 97 5.82 2.14 -15.07
CA ALA A 97 5.04 3.22 -15.66
C ALA A 97 5.83 4.10 -16.66
N LYS A 98 7.16 3.88 -16.78
CA LYS A 98 8.02 4.59 -17.76
C LYS A 98 7.82 6.11 -17.75
N GLY A 99 7.80 6.72 -16.56
CA GLY A 99 7.66 8.17 -16.37
C GLY A 99 6.22 8.70 -16.34
N LYS A 100 5.20 7.86 -16.51
CA LYS A 100 3.79 8.27 -16.40
C LYS A 100 3.32 8.47 -14.95
N VAL A 101 4.02 7.89 -13.99
CA VAL A 101 3.73 7.99 -12.55
C VAL A 101 4.92 8.64 -11.84
N LYS A 102 4.62 9.47 -10.84
CA LYS A 102 5.61 10.17 -10.01
C LYS A 102 5.28 9.97 -8.54
N MET A 103 6.30 9.82 -7.71
CA MET A 103 6.16 10.01 -6.26
C MET A 103 6.10 11.51 -5.98
N VAL A 104 5.05 11.95 -5.32
CA VAL A 104 4.79 13.37 -5.05
C VAL A 104 4.99 13.74 -3.58
N SER A 105 4.91 12.75 -2.68
CA SER A 105 5.10 12.96 -1.26
C SER A 105 5.51 11.68 -0.56
N THR A 106 6.23 11.82 0.56
CA THR A 106 6.44 10.77 1.56
C THR A 106 5.46 11.04 2.69
N THR A 107 4.59 10.08 2.98
CA THR A 107 3.52 10.21 3.98
C THR A 107 3.90 9.62 5.33
N ASP A 108 4.91 8.74 5.34
CA ASP A 108 5.41 8.10 6.54
C ASP A 108 6.93 7.88 6.40
N MET A 109 7.65 8.07 7.48
CA MET A 109 9.07 7.75 7.60
C MET A 109 9.29 7.02 8.92
N SER A 110 9.94 5.87 8.85
CA SER A 110 10.41 5.18 10.04
C SER A 110 11.87 5.52 10.28
N GLU A 111 12.15 6.15 11.38
CA GLU A 111 13.50 6.28 11.90
C GLU A 111 13.82 5.02 12.70
N GLY A 112 14.67 4.16 12.13
CA GLY A 112 15.00 2.87 12.73
C GLY A 112 14.21 1.73 12.12
N THR A 113 14.16 0.64 12.80
CA THR A 113 14.10 -0.71 12.29
C THR A 113 12.69 -1.30 12.19
N ARG A 114 11.63 -0.59 12.55
CA ARG A 114 10.32 -1.21 12.83
C ARG A 114 9.28 -1.15 11.70
N CYS A 115 9.68 -0.91 10.45
CA CYS A 115 8.74 -0.90 9.32
C CYS A 115 8.28 -2.29 8.90
N SER A 116 9.18 -3.26 8.94
CA SER A 116 8.92 -4.64 8.55
C SER A 116 9.70 -5.55 9.49
N LEU A 117 8.99 -6.36 10.22
CA LEU A 117 9.56 -7.19 11.27
C LEU A 117 9.24 -8.66 11.02
N ILE A 118 10.01 -9.53 11.69
CA ILE A 118 9.76 -10.97 11.69
C ILE A 118 8.93 -11.32 12.92
N LEU A 119 7.77 -11.91 12.68
CA LEU A 119 6.95 -12.56 13.67
C LEU A 119 7.25 -14.05 13.62
N VAL A 120 7.53 -14.64 14.76
CA VAL A 120 7.68 -16.09 14.94
C VAL A 120 6.60 -16.61 15.87
N ARG A 121 6.34 -17.93 15.82
CA ARG A 121 5.41 -18.58 16.74
C ARG A 121 5.81 -18.31 18.20
N LYS A 122 4.81 -18.27 19.07
CA LYS A 122 5.02 -18.02 20.51
C LYS A 122 5.92 -19.05 21.18
N ASP A 123 5.86 -20.31 20.75
CA ASP A 123 6.67 -21.41 21.24
C ASP A 123 8.10 -21.47 20.67
N ALA A 124 8.45 -20.54 19.77
CA ALA A 124 9.83 -20.40 19.31
C ALA A 124 10.75 -19.99 20.48
N PRO A 125 12.04 -20.40 20.48
CA PRO A 125 12.98 -19.97 21.52
C PRO A 125 13.20 -18.46 21.50
N ASP A 126 13.78 -17.93 22.55
CA ASP A 126 14.30 -16.58 22.53
C ASP A 126 15.65 -16.56 21.81
N PHE A 127 15.83 -15.56 20.96
CA PHE A 127 17.03 -15.43 20.14
C PHE A 127 17.92 -14.33 20.71
N LYS A 128 19.21 -14.65 20.89
CA LYS A 128 20.20 -13.69 21.39
C LYS A 128 20.65 -12.69 20.31
N ASP A 129 20.54 -13.06 19.06
CA ASP A 129 20.99 -12.32 17.89
C ASP A 129 20.30 -12.83 16.61
N ASN A 130 20.50 -12.11 15.51
CA ASN A 130 19.95 -12.46 14.21
C ASN A 130 20.53 -13.74 13.62
N GLU A 131 21.77 -14.13 13.98
CA GLU A 131 22.36 -15.41 13.58
C GLU A 131 21.62 -16.59 14.25
N ALA A 132 21.23 -16.45 15.51
CA ALA A 132 20.44 -17.47 16.22
C ALA A 132 19.04 -17.59 15.61
N LEU A 133 18.39 -16.48 15.29
CA LEU A 133 17.13 -16.46 14.58
C LEU A 133 17.25 -17.11 13.21
N ALA A 134 18.27 -16.77 12.43
CA ALA A 134 18.52 -17.33 11.09
C ALA A 134 18.68 -18.85 11.11
N ARG A 135 19.45 -19.38 12.07
CA ARG A 135 19.57 -20.83 12.25
C ARG A 135 18.25 -21.51 12.59
N TRP A 136 17.38 -20.83 13.33
CA TRP A 136 16.07 -21.38 13.66
C TRP A 136 15.10 -21.31 12.47
N LEU A 137 15.19 -20.25 11.65
CA LEU A 137 14.35 -20.08 10.44
C LEU A 137 14.73 -21.05 9.30
N ASP A 138 15.94 -21.63 9.35
CA ASP A 138 16.35 -22.64 8.38
C ASP A 138 15.44 -23.87 8.44
N GLY A 139 14.94 -24.32 7.30
CA GLY A 139 13.98 -25.43 7.22
C GLY A 139 12.57 -25.13 7.75
N LYS A 140 12.20 -23.87 8.01
CA LYS A 140 10.87 -23.48 8.50
C LYS A 140 9.92 -23.09 7.37
N VAL A 141 8.62 -23.11 7.67
CA VAL A 141 7.56 -22.61 6.78
C VAL A 141 7.31 -21.14 7.09
N ILE A 142 7.62 -20.28 6.13
CA ILE A 142 7.63 -18.82 6.30
C ILE A 142 6.74 -18.18 5.25
N ALA A 143 6.05 -17.10 5.57
CA ALA A 143 5.22 -16.37 4.64
C ALA A 143 5.47 -14.86 4.67
N ALA A 144 5.31 -14.22 3.51
CA ALA A 144 5.23 -12.78 3.37
C ALA A 144 4.40 -12.43 2.11
N PRO A 145 3.78 -11.23 2.04
CA PRO A 145 3.11 -10.77 0.83
C PRO A 145 4.14 -10.37 -0.24
N GLU A 146 4.19 -11.11 -1.34
CA GLU A 146 5.18 -10.90 -2.41
C GLU A 146 5.16 -9.48 -2.97
N GLY A 147 6.34 -8.92 -3.23
CA GLY A 147 6.52 -7.57 -3.75
C GLY A 147 6.30 -6.45 -2.72
N SER A 148 6.03 -6.78 -1.46
CA SER A 148 5.96 -5.83 -0.36
C SER A 148 7.34 -5.50 0.21
N ALA A 149 7.40 -4.50 1.10
CA ALA A 149 8.61 -4.20 1.86
C ALA A 149 9.01 -5.36 2.78
N SER A 150 8.02 -6.06 3.36
CA SER A 150 8.25 -7.23 4.22
C SER A 150 8.81 -8.42 3.45
N ASP A 151 8.34 -8.67 2.23
CA ASP A 151 8.94 -9.69 1.35
C ASP A 151 10.40 -9.35 1.03
N GLN A 152 10.68 -8.10 0.67
CA GLN A 152 12.05 -7.68 0.41
C GLN A 152 12.95 -7.82 1.65
N TYR A 153 12.44 -7.44 2.82
CA TYR A 153 13.17 -7.59 4.08
C TYR A 153 13.52 -9.05 4.35
N MET A 154 12.56 -9.97 4.22
CA MET A 154 12.80 -11.41 4.41
C MET A 154 13.80 -11.98 3.41
N ARG A 155 13.69 -11.64 2.12
CA ARG A 155 14.64 -12.12 1.10
C ARG A 155 16.07 -11.65 1.39
N ARG A 156 16.23 -10.38 1.81
CA ARG A 156 17.53 -9.85 2.24
C ARG A 156 18.06 -10.53 3.49
N PHE A 157 17.17 -10.84 4.46
CA PHE A 157 17.54 -11.59 5.65
C PHE A 157 18.02 -12.99 5.28
N PHE A 158 17.30 -13.71 4.42
CA PHE A 158 17.70 -15.02 3.93
C PHE A 158 19.05 -14.97 3.20
N GLU A 159 19.25 -14.01 2.33
CA GLU A 159 20.53 -13.83 1.62
C GLU A 159 21.68 -13.54 2.59
N LYS A 160 21.50 -12.58 3.49
CA LYS A 160 22.54 -12.16 4.43
C LYS A 160 22.99 -13.30 5.36
N TYR A 161 22.07 -14.10 5.83
CA TYR A 161 22.33 -15.15 6.81
C TYR A 161 22.29 -16.57 6.22
N ASN A 162 22.18 -16.70 4.89
CA ASN A 162 22.13 -17.98 4.16
C ASN A 162 21.01 -18.91 4.66
N VAL A 163 19.83 -18.36 4.98
CA VAL A 163 18.65 -19.11 5.43
C VAL A 163 17.99 -19.79 4.24
N LYS A 164 17.67 -21.08 4.38
CA LYS A 164 16.93 -21.88 3.39
C LYS A 164 15.62 -22.38 4.04
N PRO A 165 14.52 -21.63 3.93
CA PRO A 165 13.25 -22.10 4.45
C PRO A 165 12.80 -23.40 3.76
N ALA A 166 12.06 -24.25 4.46
CA ALA A 166 11.42 -25.40 3.81
C ALA A 166 10.40 -24.94 2.78
N GLU A 167 9.64 -23.90 3.11
CA GLU A 167 8.72 -23.24 2.20
C GLU A 167 8.72 -21.73 2.46
N TYR A 168 8.74 -20.94 1.38
CA TYR A 168 8.51 -19.50 1.43
C TYR A 168 7.26 -19.14 0.64
N LEU A 169 6.19 -18.85 1.36
CA LEU A 169 4.84 -18.74 0.81
C LEU A 169 4.48 -17.28 0.51
N ASN A 170 4.01 -17.05 -0.71
CA ASN A 170 3.35 -15.79 -1.06
C ASN A 170 1.88 -15.85 -0.64
N GLN A 171 1.50 -15.08 0.37
CA GLN A 171 0.12 -15.02 0.89
C GLN A 171 -0.26 -13.58 1.20
N THR A 172 -1.57 -13.26 1.15
CA THR A 172 -2.08 -11.97 1.61
C THR A 172 -2.05 -11.88 3.14
N ILE A 173 -2.13 -10.67 3.68
CA ILE A 173 -2.12 -10.42 5.14
C ILE A 173 -3.17 -11.26 5.87
N GLU A 174 -4.38 -11.34 5.33
CA GLU A 174 -5.50 -12.07 5.92
C GLU A 174 -5.23 -13.58 5.96
N VAL A 175 -4.66 -14.10 4.87
CA VAL A 175 -4.29 -15.52 4.76
C VAL A 175 -3.13 -15.84 5.70
N ILE A 176 -2.10 -14.99 5.75
CA ILE A 176 -0.98 -15.14 6.70
C ILE A 176 -1.52 -15.13 8.14
N SER A 177 -2.37 -14.16 8.49
CA SER A 177 -2.94 -14.03 9.83
C SER A 177 -3.72 -15.30 10.23
N THR A 178 -4.53 -15.83 9.31
CA THR A 178 -5.31 -17.05 9.53
C THR A 178 -4.41 -18.28 9.69
N ASN A 179 -3.43 -18.44 8.80
CA ASN A 179 -2.53 -19.59 8.82
C ASN A 179 -1.56 -19.55 10.02
N PHE A 180 -1.16 -18.34 10.43
CA PHE A 180 -0.32 -18.17 11.61
C PHE A 180 -1.05 -18.56 12.89
N ARG A 181 -2.32 -18.10 13.07
CA ARG A 181 -3.17 -18.52 14.19
C ARG A 181 -3.45 -20.03 14.19
N ALA A 182 -3.56 -20.62 13.01
CA ALA A 182 -3.77 -22.07 12.86
C ALA A 182 -2.48 -22.91 13.06
N GLY A 183 -1.34 -22.26 13.36
CA GLY A 183 -0.06 -22.95 13.54
C GLY A 183 0.53 -23.57 12.28
N LYS A 184 0.09 -23.13 11.10
CA LYS A 184 0.57 -23.60 9.79
C LYS A 184 1.82 -22.88 9.31
N LEU A 185 2.20 -21.77 9.94
CA LEU A 185 3.40 -21.01 9.65
C LEU A 185 4.27 -20.97 10.90
N ASP A 186 5.58 -21.13 10.72
CA ASP A 186 6.56 -20.96 11.78
C ASP A 186 6.92 -19.50 11.98
N ALA A 187 6.99 -18.75 10.87
CA ALA A 187 7.30 -17.32 10.87
C ALA A 187 6.57 -16.59 9.75
N ALA A 188 6.44 -15.28 9.92
CA ALA A 188 5.93 -14.39 8.87
C ALA A 188 6.62 -13.03 8.94
N SER A 189 6.72 -12.33 7.82
CA SER A 189 7.08 -10.92 7.82
C SER A 189 5.90 -10.10 7.35
N LEU A 190 5.53 -9.14 8.18
CA LEU A 190 4.39 -8.27 8.02
C LEU A 190 4.76 -6.85 8.45
N TRP A 191 3.78 -5.97 8.45
CA TRP A 191 3.87 -4.59 8.90
C TRP A 191 2.76 -4.25 9.90
N GLU A 192 2.90 -3.09 10.54
CA GLU A 192 1.90 -2.60 11.49
C GLU A 192 0.62 -2.11 10.79
N PRO A 193 -0.54 -2.23 11.45
CA PRO A 193 -0.77 -2.73 12.82
C PRO A 193 -0.97 -4.24 12.93
N THR A 194 -0.99 -4.97 11.81
CA THR A 194 -1.30 -6.41 11.79
C THR A 194 -0.27 -7.22 12.59
N LEU A 195 1.00 -6.83 12.51
CA LEU A 195 2.09 -7.52 13.19
C LEU A 195 1.92 -7.48 14.72
N SER A 196 1.70 -6.28 15.26
CA SER A 196 1.41 -6.11 16.71
C SER A 196 0.09 -6.80 17.10
N GLY A 197 -0.91 -6.78 16.25
CA GLY A 197 -2.16 -7.50 16.48
C GLY A 197 -1.94 -8.99 16.68
N LEU A 198 -1.14 -9.63 15.84
CA LEU A 198 -0.81 -11.06 15.97
C LEU A 198 0.11 -11.37 17.16
N ALA A 199 1.00 -10.43 17.54
CA ALA A 199 1.90 -10.60 18.67
C ALA A 199 1.19 -10.39 20.03
N SER A 200 0.21 -9.49 20.08
CA SER A 200 -0.44 -9.02 21.31
C SER A 200 -1.86 -9.56 21.53
N GLU A 201 -2.34 -10.47 20.69
CA GLU A 201 -3.71 -10.94 20.80
C GLU A 201 -4.06 -11.39 22.20
N VAL A 202 -4.81 -10.50 22.85
CA VAL A 202 -5.61 -10.62 24.06
C VAL A 202 -5.18 -11.76 25.00
N GLY A 203 -4.09 -11.53 25.74
CA GLY A 203 -3.66 -12.42 26.82
C GLY A 203 -2.87 -13.66 26.42
N GLU A 204 -2.99 -14.11 25.18
CA GLU A 204 -2.27 -15.25 24.63
C GLU A 204 -1.86 -14.97 23.18
N GLY A 205 -0.94 -14.05 22.96
CA GLY A 205 -0.40 -13.79 21.64
C GLY A 205 0.02 -15.07 20.92
N VAL A 206 -0.34 -15.20 19.66
CA VAL A 206 0.00 -16.36 18.83
C VAL A 206 1.43 -16.32 18.31
N GLY A 207 2.10 -15.18 18.47
CA GLY A 207 3.47 -14.99 18.05
C GLY A 207 4.25 -13.99 18.89
N LYS A 208 5.53 -13.84 18.59
CA LYS A 208 6.41 -12.81 19.13
C LYS A 208 7.25 -12.16 18.03
N ILE A 209 7.45 -10.86 18.14
CA ILE A 209 8.29 -10.08 17.24
C ILE A 209 9.74 -10.28 17.63
N VAL A 210 10.63 -10.61 16.72
CA VAL A 210 12.00 -11.05 17.00
C VAL A 210 13.04 -10.40 16.16
N ALA A 211 12.97 -9.63 15.25
CA ALA A 211 14.09 -9.05 14.53
C ALA A 211 13.86 -7.58 14.18
N ASP A 212 14.91 -6.83 14.34
CA ASP A 212 15.07 -5.44 13.95
C ASP A 212 15.88 -5.33 12.65
#